data_e67cfa27dff91ecd85f72eb30b336bfb
#
_entry.id   e67cfa27dff91ecd85f72eb30b336bfb
#
_cell.length_a   1.000
_cell.length_b   1.000
_cell.length_c   1.000
_cell.angle_alpha   90.00
_cell.angle_beta   90.00
_cell.angle_gamma   90.00
#
_symmetry.space_group_name_H-M   'P 1'
#
loop_
_entity.id
_entity.type
_entity.pdbx_description
1 polymer ?
#
loop_
_entity_poly.entity_id
_entity_poly.type
_entity_poly.pdbx_seq_one_letter_code
_entity_poly.pdbx_strand_id
1 'polypeptide(L)'
;DCYGDWLVVQEYAPPKTVSEDKARRRLQDVLLHLPAVTGVSPQKIALKVRSQQKGQKQYEKMSEKGNTLEVWENGARFIVNPTDYLDTGLFLDHRDTRQIVKSRSKGKDVLNLFSYTGSVSVFAAMGDARSVTTVDMSKTYLEWAKQNFALNGLKGANAFIQADCTTWLDQHDGKYGLIFIDPPSFSNSKRMQSTWDVQRDHVAMLKSAVKCLAPGGTIIFSNNRKGFKLDKNAVEALGLQIQDITHDTIPEDFKKASPIHKCWILQS
;
A
#
# COMPACT_ATOMS: atom_id res chain seq x y z
N ASP A 1 -13.98 -3.23 -7.00
CA ASP A 1 -13.73 -2.13 -6.06
C ASP A 1 -14.52 -0.89 -6.47
N CYS A 2 -15.19 -0.25 -5.51
CA CYS A 2 -15.93 0.99 -5.73
C CYS A 2 -15.12 2.19 -5.20
N TYR A 3 -14.99 3.23 -6.01
CA TYR A 3 -14.36 4.50 -5.67
C TYR A 3 -15.34 5.63 -5.99
N GLY A 4 -16.06 6.11 -4.97
CA GLY A 4 -17.16 7.03 -5.20
C GLY A 4 -18.23 6.41 -6.10
N ASP A 5 -18.49 7.04 -7.25
CA ASP A 5 -19.43 6.55 -8.27
C ASP A 5 -18.76 5.76 -9.41
N TRP A 6 -17.47 5.41 -9.26
CA TRP A 6 -16.73 4.57 -10.19
C TRP A 6 -16.62 3.13 -9.71
N LEU A 7 -16.70 2.19 -10.64
CA LEU A 7 -16.44 0.77 -10.44
C LEU A 7 -15.14 0.37 -11.16
N VAL A 8 -14.18 -0.15 -10.42
CA VAL A 8 -12.94 -0.70 -10.98
C VAL A 8 -13.01 -2.22 -10.97
N VAL A 9 -13.02 -2.80 -12.14
CA VAL A 9 -13.02 -4.25 -12.38
C VAL A 9 -11.59 -4.67 -12.69
N GLN A 10 -11.06 -5.62 -11.93
CA GLN A 10 -9.74 -6.17 -12.16
C GLN A 10 -9.86 -7.61 -12.63
N GLU A 11 -9.48 -7.86 -13.88
CA GLU A 11 -9.37 -9.20 -14.42
C GLU A 11 -7.94 -9.71 -14.26
N TYR A 12 -7.80 -10.87 -13.66
CA TYR A 12 -6.52 -11.58 -13.64
C TYR A 12 -6.43 -12.50 -14.86
N ALA A 13 -5.29 -12.46 -15.56
CA ALA A 13 -5.04 -13.33 -16.70
C ALA A 13 -5.39 -14.80 -16.36
N PRO A 14 -6.15 -15.48 -17.20
CA PRO A 14 -6.59 -16.84 -16.92
C PRO A 14 -5.38 -17.79 -16.86
N PRO A 15 -5.45 -18.86 -16.06
CA PRO A 15 -4.45 -19.92 -16.10
C PRO A 15 -4.46 -20.60 -17.49
N LYS A 16 -3.33 -21.18 -17.89
CA LYS A 16 -3.16 -21.83 -19.20
C LYS A 16 -4.19 -22.95 -19.51
N THR A 17 -4.86 -23.47 -18.48
CA THR A 17 -5.94 -24.46 -18.57
C THR A 17 -7.28 -23.89 -19.03
N VAL A 18 -7.43 -22.56 -19.05
CA VAL A 18 -8.65 -21.89 -19.52
C VAL A 18 -8.35 -21.23 -20.87
N SER A 19 -9.15 -21.56 -21.90
CA SER A 19 -8.98 -20.96 -23.23
C SER A 19 -9.29 -19.46 -23.19
N GLU A 20 -8.57 -18.68 -23.99
CA GLU A 20 -8.75 -17.22 -24.07
C GLU A 20 -10.18 -16.84 -24.47
N ASP A 21 -10.81 -17.61 -25.38
CA ASP A 21 -12.20 -17.37 -25.78
C ASP A 21 -13.19 -17.58 -24.63
N LYS A 22 -12.95 -18.55 -23.77
CA LYS A 22 -13.79 -18.78 -22.58
C LYS A 22 -13.62 -17.66 -21.57
N ALA A 23 -12.39 -17.21 -21.35
CA ALA A 23 -12.11 -16.07 -20.48
C ALA A 23 -12.74 -14.78 -21.00
N ARG A 24 -12.57 -14.50 -22.29
CA ARG A 24 -13.17 -13.33 -22.95
C ARG A 24 -14.70 -13.31 -22.85
N ARG A 25 -15.36 -14.43 -23.10
CA ARG A 25 -16.83 -14.52 -22.96
C ARG A 25 -17.27 -14.24 -21.54
N ARG A 26 -16.61 -14.82 -20.54
CA ARG A 26 -16.91 -14.55 -19.12
C ARG A 26 -16.76 -13.08 -18.76
N LEU A 27 -15.69 -12.45 -19.23
CA LEU A 27 -15.48 -11.02 -19.00
C LEU A 27 -16.57 -10.17 -19.65
N GLN A 28 -16.95 -10.50 -20.89
CA GLN A 28 -18.04 -9.81 -21.59
C GLN A 28 -19.36 -9.95 -20.84
N ASP A 29 -19.69 -11.16 -20.37
CA ASP A 29 -20.89 -11.41 -19.58
C ASP A 29 -20.88 -10.58 -18.28
N VAL A 30 -19.74 -10.52 -17.57
CA VAL A 30 -19.58 -9.70 -16.37
C VAL A 30 -19.82 -8.23 -16.69
N LEU A 31 -19.15 -7.68 -17.70
CA LEU A 31 -19.28 -6.27 -18.07
C LEU A 31 -20.68 -5.90 -18.53
N LEU A 32 -21.39 -6.82 -19.21
CA LEU A 32 -22.77 -6.61 -19.65
C LEU A 32 -23.74 -6.48 -18.47
N HIS A 33 -23.56 -7.29 -17.43
CA HIS A 33 -24.50 -7.34 -16.31
C HIS A 33 -24.15 -6.38 -15.17
N LEU A 34 -22.88 -5.92 -15.07
CA LEU A 34 -22.44 -5.04 -13.99
C LEU A 34 -23.29 -3.77 -13.82
N PRO A 35 -23.67 -3.03 -14.88
CA PRO A 35 -24.48 -1.84 -14.71
C PRO A 35 -25.84 -2.12 -14.04
N ALA A 36 -26.49 -3.21 -14.44
CA ALA A 36 -27.80 -3.60 -13.89
C ALA A 36 -27.70 -4.05 -12.42
N VAL A 37 -26.60 -4.73 -12.05
CA VAL A 37 -26.38 -5.26 -10.69
C VAL A 37 -25.93 -4.17 -9.72
N THR A 38 -25.07 -3.26 -10.19
CA THR A 38 -24.42 -2.25 -9.34
C THR A 38 -25.06 -0.89 -9.39
N GLY A 39 -25.90 -0.60 -10.40
CA GLY A 39 -26.43 0.75 -10.66
C GLY A 39 -25.39 1.73 -11.22
N VAL A 40 -24.15 1.28 -11.46
CA VAL A 40 -23.07 2.13 -11.98
C VAL A 40 -23.17 2.24 -13.49
N SER A 41 -23.13 3.49 -14.00
CA SER A 41 -23.15 3.73 -15.46
C SER A 41 -21.96 3.07 -16.15
N PRO A 42 -22.14 2.46 -17.35
CA PRO A 42 -21.06 1.84 -18.12
C PRO A 42 -19.85 2.75 -18.33
N GLN A 43 -20.06 4.07 -18.44
CA GLN A 43 -18.98 5.06 -18.63
C GLN A 43 -18.11 5.25 -17.37
N LYS A 44 -18.59 4.79 -16.21
CA LYS A 44 -17.89 4.82 -14.92
C LYS A 44 -17.39 3.45 -14.48
N ILE A 45 -17.36 2.48 -15.39
CA ILE A 45 -16.76 1.17 -15.17
C ILE A 45 -15.38 1.15 -15.84
N ALA A 46 -14.34 1.06 -15.04
CA ALA A 46 -12.96 0.94 -15.50
C ALA A 46 -12.51 -0.53 -15.43
N LEU A 47 -12.14 -1.11 -16.58
CA LEU A 47 -11.56 -2.44 -16.64
C LEU A 47 -10.04 -2.37 -16.62
N LYS A 48 -9.41 -3.14 -15.75
CA LYS A 48 -7.95 -3.33 -15.66
C LYS A 48 -7.61 -4.81 -15.77
N VAL A 49 -6.78 -5.15 -16.74
CA VAL A 49 -6.33 -6.54 -16.94
C VAL A 49 -4.96 -6.72 -16.28
N ARG A 50 -4.88 -7.58 -15.26
CA ARG A 50 -3.64 -7.95 -14.58
C ARG A 50 -3.08 -9.22 -15.20
N SER A 51 -2.11 -9.09 -16.10
CA SER A 51 -1.27 -10.20 -16.58
C SER A 51 -0.03 -10.34 -15.69
N GLN A 52 0.62 -11.52 -15.72
CA GLN A 52 1.95 -11.66 -15.12
C GLN A 52 2.92 -10.73 -15.85
N GLN A 53 3.10 -9.56 -15.30
CA GLN A 53 4.04 -8.58 -15.87
C GLN A 53 5.44 -8.84 -15.32
N LYS A 54 6.42 -8.94 -16.23
CA LYS A 54 7.83 -8.95 -15.87
C LYS A 54 8.32 -7.50 -15.82
N GLY A 55 8.74 -7.01 -14.64
CA GLY A 55 9.41 -5.72 -14.48
C GLY A 55 8.51 -4.53 -14.11
N GLN A 56 8.93 -3.33 -14.47
CA GLN A 56 8.35 -2.04 -14.03
C GLN A 56 6.99 -1.67 -14.63
N LYS A 57 6.45 -2.44 -15.55
CA LYS A 57 5.20 -2.11 -16.27
C LYS A 57 3.98 -1.87 -15.37
N GLN A 58 3.97 -2.39 -14.15
CA GLN A 58 2.87 -2.14 -13.20
C GLN A 58 2.81 -0.68 -12.71
N TYR A 59 3.89 0.10 -12.86
CA TYR A 59 3.98 1.50 -12.44
C TYR A 59 3.87 2.48 -13.62
N GLU A 60 3.73 1.96 -14.84
CA GLU A 60 3.58 2.77 -16.04
C GLU A 60 2.13 3.26 -16.19
N LYS A 61 1.99 4.46 -16.74
CA LYS A 61 0.69 5.03 -17.06
C LYS A 61 0.08 4.25 -18.23
N MET A 62 -1.14 3.72 -18.04
CA MET A 62 -1.84 2.90 -19.03
C MET A 62 -2.62 3.74 -20.03
N SER A 63 -3.05 4.94 -19.62
CA SER A 63 -3.79 5.89 -20.46
C SER A 63 -3.56 7.32 -19.97
N GLU A 64 -4.05 8.30 -20.74
CA GLU A 64 -3.98 9.72 -20.40
C GLU A 64 -5.37 10.35 -20.32
N LYS A 65 -6.37 9.59 -19.89
CA LYS A 65 -7.74 10.09 -19.76
C LYS A 65 -7.90 11.16 -18.69
N GLY A 66 -6.98 11.18 -17.70
CA GLY A 66 -6.96 12.18 -16.65
C GLY A 66 -8.13 12.09 -15.66
N ASN A 67 -8.84 10.95 -15.62
CA ASN A 67 -9.99 10.78 -14.75
C ASN A 67 -9.53 10.62 -13.29
N THR A 68 -9.34 11.74 -12.62
CA THR A 68 -9.11 11.76 -11.17
C THR A 68 -10.39 12.15 -10.45
N LEU A 69 -10.63 11.55 -9.30
CA LEU A 69 -11.74 11.90 -8.41
C LEU A 69 -11.29 11.89 -6.96
N GLU A 70 -12.03 12.62 -6.14
CA GLU A 70 -11.85 12.59 -4.70
C GLU A 70 -12.78 11.54 -4.09
N VAL A 71 -12.23 10.73 -3.19
CA VAL A 71 -12.98 9.76 -2.40
C VAL A 71 -12.76 9.98 -0.92
N TRP A 72 -13.74 9.58 -0.12
CA TRP A 72 -13.69 9.69 1.33
C TRP A 72 -13.44 8.34 1.97
N GLU A 73 -12.55 8.32 2.96
CA GLU A 73 -12.32 7.16 3.81
C GLU A 73 -12.07 7.62 5.25
N ASN A 74 -12.96 7.24 6.17
CA ASN A 74 -12.79 7.49 7.61
C ASN A 74 -12.41 8.94 7.98
N GLY A 75 -13.02 9.92 7.27
CA GLY A 75 -12.81 11.34 7.48
C GLY A 75 -11.61 11.93 6.73
N ALA A 76 -10.83 11.13 6.03
CA ALA A 76 -9.80 11.57 5.10
C ALA A 76 -10.32 11.64 3.67
N ARG A 77 -9.74 12.53 2.86
CA ARG A 77 -9.98 12.63 1.41
C ARG A 77 -8.76 12.13 0.64
N PHE A 78 -9.00 11.41 -0.43
CA PHE A 78 -7.95 10.89 -1.30
C PHE A 78 -8.26 11.14 -2.76
N ILE A 79 -7.24 11.54 -3.51
CA ILE A 79 -7.30 11.55 -4.96
C ILE A 79 -7.08 10.11 -5.43
N VAL A 80 -7.97 9.61 -6.28
CA VAL A 80 -7.82 8.32 -6.96
C VAL A 80 -7.93 8.49 -8.47
N ASN A 81 -7.32 7.59 -9.22
CA ASN A 81 -7.38 7.56 -10.68
C ASN A 81 -7.79 6.15 -11.14
N PRO A 82 -9.06 5.96 -11.49
CA PRO A 82 -9.55 4.65 -11.91
C PRO A 82 -9.02 4.18 -13.27
N THR A 83 -8.52 5.06 -14.14
CA THR A 83 -8.30 4.73 -15.55
C THR A 83 -6.84 4.67 -15.98
N ASP A 84 -5.96 5.52 -15.44
CA ASP A 84 -4.66 5.76 -16.06
C ASP A 84 -3.53 4.88 -15.50
N TYR A 85 -3.69 4.36 -14.29
CA TYR A 85 -2.70 3.51 -13.64
C TYR A 85 -3.29 2.13 -13.35
N LEU A 86 -2.45 1.12 -13.25
CA LEU A 86 -2.88 -0.23 -12.86
C LEU A 86 -3.53 -0.22 -11.46
N ASP A 87 -2.90 0.46 -10.51
CA ASP A 87 -3.45 0.69 -9.18
C ASP A 87 -4.07 2.09 -9.10
N THR A 88 -5.16 2.22 -8.36
CA THR A 88 -6.03 3.41 -8.37
C THR A 88 -5.54 4.58 -7.55
N GLY A 89 -4.50 4.39 -6.75
CA GLY A 89 -4.00 5.40 -5.81
C GLY A 89 -4.43 5.16 -4.35
N LEU A 90 -5.34 4.25 -4.08
CA LEU A 90 -5.75 3.90 -2.73
C LEU A 90 -6.05 2.40 -2.63
N PHE A 91 -5.33 1.68 -1.78
CA PHE A 91 -5.58 0.27 -1.47
C PHE A 91 -6.65 0.16 -0.37
N LEU A 92 -7.84 -0.30 -0.75
CA LEU A 92 -9.01 -0.33 0.14
C LEU A 92 -8.88 -1.38 1.25
N ASP A 93 -8.12 -2.44 1.00
CA ASP A 93 -7.85 -3.51 1.99
C ASP A 93 -7.02 -3.04 3.19
N HIS A 94 -6.32 -1.90 3.09
CA HIS A 94 -5.54 -1.31 4.18
C HIS A 94 -6.30 -0.25 5.00
N ARG A 95 -7.60 -0.05 4.83
CA ARG A 95 -8.32 1.03 5.54
C ARG A 95 -8.32 0.85 7.06
N ASP A 96 -8.39 -0.38 7.57
CA ASP A 96 -8.33 -0.65 9.00
C ASP A 96 -6.90 -0.52 9.53
N THR A 97 -5.89 -0.94 8.74
CA THR A 97 -4.48 -0.67 9.03
C THR A 97 -4.22 0.82 9.19
N ARG A 98 -4.78 1.66 8.32
CA ARG A 98 -4.63 3.12 8.41
C ARG A 98 -5.21 3.69 9.71
N GLN A 99 -6.34 3.15 10.19
CA GLN A 99 -6.91 3.55 11.48
C GLN A 99 -6.00 3.15 12.66
N ILE A 100 -5.39 1.97 12.61
CA ILE A 100 -4.42 1.53 13.62
C ILE A 100 -3.21 2.47 13.63
N VAL A 101 -2.68 2.86 12.46
CA VAL A 101 -1.58 3.84 12.38
C VAL A 101 -2.02 5.17 12.96
N LYS A 102 -3.19 5.70 12.58
CA LYS A 102 -3.74 6.95 13.13
C LYS A 102 -3.78 6.93 14.65
N SER A 103 -4.36 5.89 15.25
CA SER A 103 -4.52 5.78 16.70
C SER A 103 -3.19 5.72 17.48
N ARG A 104 -2.12 5.30 16.81
CA ARG A 104 -0.78 5.15 17.40
C ARG A 104 0.19 6.29 17.12
N SER A 105 -0.23 7.31 16.33
CA SER A 105 0.65 8.36 15.81
C SER A 105 0.83 9.55 16.77
N LYS A 106 -0.09 9.78 17.71
CA LYS A 106 -0.13 11.00 18.53
C LYS A 106 1.21 11.29 19.22
N GLY A 107 1.74 12.48 18.92
CA GLY A 107 2.99 13.01 19.50
C GLY A 107 4.27 12.28 19.04
N LYS A 108 4.18 11.35 18.09
CA LYS A 108 5.34 10.59 17.60
C LYS A 108 5.87 11.17 16.29
N ASP A 109 7.17 10.97 16.05
CA ASP A 109 7.74 11.03 14.72
C ASP A 109 7.40 9.72 14.03
N VAL A 110 6.77 9.80 12.86
CA VAL A 110 6.29 8.65 12.10
C VAL A 110 7.06 8.52 10.79
N LEU A 111 7.53 7.30 10.50
CA LEU A 111 8.15 6.93 9.22
C LEU A 111 7.23 6.01 8.45
N ASN A 112 6.95 6.34 7.19
CA ASN A 112 6.23 5.48 6.26
C ASN A 112 7.14 5.14 5.08
N LEU A 113 7.52 3.88 4.96
CA LEU A 113 8.35 3.33 3.88
C LEU A 113 7.48 2.62 2.83
N PHE A 114 7.91 2.66 1.56
CA PHE A 114 7.13 2.17 0.42
C PHE A 114 5.76 2.83 0.37
N SER A 115 5.77 4.13 0.54
CA SER A 115 4.60 4.91 0.94
C SER A 115 3.52 5.02 -0.14
N TYR A 116 3.85 4.69 -1.40
CA TYR A 116 2.94 4.85 -2.53
C TYR A 116 2.39 6.29 -2.56
N THR A 117 1.08 6.47 -2.61
CA THR A 117 0.40 7.78 -2.62
C THR A 117 0.25 8.41 -1.23
N GLY A 118 0.93 7.86 -0.22
CA GLY A 118 1.00 8.43 1.13
C GLY A 118 -0.28 8.30 1.96
N SER A 119 -1.19 7.39 1.64
CA SER A 119 -2.45 7.27 2.38
C SER A 119 -2.25 6.97 3.87
N VAL A 120 -1.27 6.12 4.22
CA VAL A 120 -0.88 5.85 5.61
C VAL A 120 -0.30 7.10 6.26
N SER A 121 0.53 7.86 5.55
CA SER A 121 1.11 9.11 6.03
C SER A 121 0.04 10.17 6.34
N VAL A 122 -1.01 10.27 5.51
CA VAL A 122 -2.17 11.14 5.76
C VAL A 122 -2.84 10.77 7.08
N PHE A 123 -3.11 9.48 7.31
CA PHE A 123 -3.72 9.03 8.56
C PHE A 123 -2.79 9.24 9.78
N ALA A 124 -1.47 9.08 9.62
CA ALA A 124 -0.53 9.39 10.67
C ALA A 124 -0.58 10.87 11.07
N ALA A 125 -0.60 11.77 10.07
CA ALA A 125 -0.71 13.22 10.32
C ALA A 125 -2.06 13.59 10.95
N MET A 126 -3.18 12.98 10.50
CA MET A 126 -4.51 13.15 11.12
C MET A 126 -4.60 12.57 12.53
N GLY A 127 -3.67 11.70 12.91
CA GLY A 127 -3.52 11.13 14.25
C GLY A 127 -2.62 11.95 15.17
N ASP A 128 -2.42 13.24 14.87
CA ASP A 128 -1.58 14.16 15.64
C ASP A 128 -0.12 13.71 15.75
N ALA A 129 0.44 13.09 14.69
CA ALA A 129 1.88 12.85 14.63
C ALA A 129 2.65 14.17 14.77
N ARG A 130 3.78 14.14 15.51
CA ARG A 130 4.68 15.30 15.65
C ARG A 130 5.32 15.64 14.29
N SER A 131 5.74 14.61 13.57
CA SER A 131 6.24 14.70 12.20
C SER A 131 5.92 13.43 11.42
N VAL A 132 5.87 13.55 10.08
CA VAL A 132 5.68 12.39 9.20
C VAL A 132 6.74 12.42 8.10
N THR A 133 7.56 11.38 8.04
CA THR A 133 8.52 11.15 6.95
C THR A 133 7.97 10.08 6.01
N THR A 134 7.76 10.46 4.75
CA THR A 134 7.15 9.64 3.70
C THR A 134 8.21 9.32 2.65
N VAL A 135 8.58 8.05 2.51
CA VAL A 135 9.67 7.61 1.62
C VAL A 135 9.12 6.68 0.55
N ASP A 136 9.40 6.99 -0.71
CA ASP A 136 9.08 6.14 -1.87
C ASP A 136 10.09 6.37 -2.99
N MET A 137 10.32 5.37 -3.83
CA MET A 137 11.21 5.48 -4.98
C MET A 137 10.57 6.30 -6.12
N SER A 138 9.25 6.37 -6.19
CA SER A 138 8.50 7.01 -7.26
C SER A 138 8.25 8.47 -6.98
N LYS A 139 8.87 9.36 -7.77
CA LYS A 139 8.56 10.80 -7.73
C LYS A 139 7.07 11.07 -7.96
N THR A 140 6.45 10.36 -8.91
CA THR A 140 5.02 10.51 -9.22
C THR A 140 4.13 10.21 -8.01
N TYR A 141 4.43 9.14 -7.28
CA TYR A 141 3.64 8.78 -6.10
C TYR A 141 3.86 9.75 -4.94
N LEU A 142 5.08 10.27 -4.77
CA LEU A 142 5.34 11.31 -3.77
C LEU A 142 4.63 12.63 -4.08
N GLU A 143 4.56 13.04 -5.35
CA GLU A 143 3.76 14.20 -5.74
C GLU A 143 2.26 13.97 -5.48
N TRP A 144 1.78 12.76 -5.70
CA TRP A 144 0.41 12.37 -5.34
C TRP A 144 0.19 12.38 -3.82
N ALA A 145 1.16 11.89 -3.04
CA ALA A 145 1.12 11.98 -1.58
C ALA A 145 1.04 13.43 -1.09
N LYS A 146 1.81 14.34 -1.66
CA LYS A 146 1.72 15.78 -1.36
C LYS A 146 0.35 16.36 -1.68
N GLN A 147 -0.26 15.97 -2.80
CA GLN A 147 -1.63 16.37 -3.16
C GLN A 147 -2.65 15.85 -2.15
N ASN A 148 -2.51 14.58 -1.69
CA ASN A 148 -3.37 14.02 -0.65
C ASN A 148 -3.22 14.76 0.68
N PHE A 149 -2.01 15.18 1.07
CA PHE A 149 -1.78 16.01 2.24
C PHE A 149 -2.46 17.38 2.10
N ALA A 150 -2.26 18.06 0.97
CA ALA A 150 -2.89 19.35 0.67
C ALA A 150 -4.41 19.27 0.69
N LEU A 151 -4.98 18.21 0.09
CA LEU A 151 -6.41 17.95 0.05
C LEU A 151 -7.04 17.84 1.45
N ASN A 152 -6.29 17.30 2.41
CA ASN A 152 -6.72 17.17 3.80
C ASN A 152 -6.30 18.37 4.68
N GLY A 153 -5.71 19.42 4.11
CA GLY A 153 -5.27 20.61 4.85
C GLY A 153 -4.15 20.32 5.87
N LEU A 154 -3.41 19.22 5.70
CA LEU A 154 -2.38 18.77 6.63
C LEU A 154 -1.13 19.64 6.50
N LYS A 155 -0.83 20.35 7.59
CA LYS A 155 0.34 21.20 7.73
C LYS A 155 1.26 20.61 8.80
N GLY A 156 2.49 21.13 8.91
CA GLY A 156 3.44 20.70 9.95
C GLY A 156 4.73 20.12 9.38
N ALA A 157 5.46 19.41 10.21
CA ALA A 157 6.78 18.85 9.87
C ALA A 157 6.62 17.55 9.05
N ASN A 158 6.26 17.70 7.77
CA ASN A 158 6.07 16.58 6.85
C ASN A 158 7.19 16.58 5.80
N ALA A 159 7.90 15.45 5.67
CA ALA A 159 8.96 15.26 4.69
C ALA A 159 8.54 14.22 3.64
N PHE A 160 8.85 14.47 2.36
CA PHE A 160 8.61 13.56 1.24
C PHE A 160 9.95 13.29 0.55
N ILE A 161 10.45 12.08 0.68
CA ILE A 161 11.81 11.70 0.29
C ILE A 161 11.76 10.70 -0.83
N GLN A 162 12.32 11.06 -2.00
CA GLN A 162 12.48 10.14 -3.12
C GLN A 162 13.76 9.34 -2.93
N ALA A 163 13.62 8.07 -2.53
CA ALA A 163 14.74 7.18 -2.33
C ALA A 163 14.33 5.70 -2.47
N ASP A 164 15.32 4.84 -2.70
CA ASP A 164 15.16 3.41 -2.43
C ASP A 164 15.04 3.22 -0.91
N CYS A 165 13.89 2.70 -0.47
CA CYS A 165 13.57 2.59 0.94
C CYS A 165 14.57 1.74 1.73
N THR A 166 15.12 0.68 1.14
CA THR A 166 16.07 -0.20 1.81
C THR A 166 17.41 0.49 1.99
N THR A 167 17.96 1.06 0.91
CA THR A 167 19.23 1.81 0.96
C THR A 167 19.12 3.04 1.86
N TRP A 168 18.00 3.77 1.76
CA TRP A 168 17.77 4.96 2.59
C TRP A 168 17.72 4.60 4.08
N LEU A 169 17.00 3.52 4.43
CA LEU A 169 16.86 3.06 5.81
C LEU A 169 18.19 2.61 6.41
N ASP A 170 19.06 1.98 5.62
CA ASP A 170 20.39 1.55 6.07
C ASP A 170 21.31 2.73 6.42
N GLN A 171 21.16 3.85 5.75
CA GLN A 171 21.98 5.05 5.87
C GLN A 171 21.38 6.09 6.83
N HIS A 172 20.12 5.90 7.24
CA HIS A 172 19.39 6.87 8.07
C HIS A 172 19.61 6.60 9.57
N ASP A 173 19.84 7.66 10.33
CA ASP A 173 20.12 7.63 11.78
C ASP A 173 19.01 8.29 12.63
N GLY A 174 18.00 8.88 12.00
CA GLY A 174 16.85 9.45 12.67
C GLY A 174 16.06 8.42 13.50
N LYS A 175 15.35 8.90 14.54
CA LYS A 175 14.58 8.05 15.45
C LYS A 175 13.09 8.31 15.33
N TYR A 176 12.32 7.22 15.20
CA TYR A 176 10.86 7.26 15.01
C TYR A 176 10.15 6.48 16.11
N GLY A 177 9.07 7.05 16.63
CA GLY A 177 8.21 6.38 17.60
C GLY A 177 7.24 5.38 16.94
N LEU A 178 7.00 5.54 15.61
CA LEU A 178 6.19 4.63 14.81
C LEU A 178 6.79 4.51 13.41
N ILE A 179 7.01 3.29 12.94
CA ILE A 179 7.47 2.98 11.58
C ILE A 179 6.43 2.08 10.91
N PHE A 180 5.90 2.49 9.77
CA PHE A 180 5.06 1.65 8.91
C PHE A 180 5.86 1.17 7.70
N ILE A 181 5.78 -0.12 7.41
CA ILE A 181 6.53 -0.77 6.34
C ILE A 181 5.61 -1.74 5.60
N ASP A 182 5.34 -1.48 4.33
CA ASP A 182 4.56 -2.35 3.45
C ASP A 182 5.27 -2.52 2.09
N PRO A 183 6.31 -3.35 2.04
CA PRO A 183 7.15 -3.50 0.86
C PRO A 183 6.44 -4.30 -0.22
N PRO A 184 6.78 -4.10 -1.50
CA PRO A 184 6.32 -4.95 -2.57
C PRO A 184 6.78 -6.40 -2.35
N SER A 185 5.97 -7.37 -2.80
CA SER A 185 6.35 -8.80 -2.72
C SER A 185 7.66 -9.11 -3.42
N PHE A 186 7.90 -8.44 -4.55
CA PHE A 186 9.10 -8.55 -5.37
C PHE A 186 9.36 -7.24 -6.11
N SER A 187 10.63 -6.85 -6.25
CA SER A 187 11.03 -5.73 -7.10
C SER A 187 12.39 -6.00 -7.76
N ASN A 188 12.49 -5.67 -9.04
CA ASN A 188 13.71 -5.69 -9.84
C ASN A 188 13.97 -4.35 -10.51
N SER A 189 13.60 -3.26 -9.87
CA SER A 189 13.77 -1.91 -10.39
C SER A 189 15.25 -1.65 -10.73
N LYS A 190 15.53 -1.10 -11.92
CA LYS A 190 16.87 -0.64 -12.33
C LYS A 190 17.47 0.43 -11.40
N ARG A 191 16.64 1.04 -10.54
CA ARG A 191 17.07 2.02 -9.54
C ARG A 191 17.49 1.40 -8.21
N MET A 192 17.25 0.10 -8.04
CA MET A 192 17.73 -0.67 -6.88
C MET A 192 19.10 -1.25 -7.17
N GLN A 193 19.94 -1.33 -6.15
CA GLN A 193 21.26 -1.97 -6.25
C GLN A 193 21.18 -3.49 -6.39
N SER A 194 20.07 -4.10 -5.92
CA SER A 194 19.81 -5.54 -5.98
C SER A 194 18.32 -5.82 -6.15
N THR A 195 17.99 -7.04 -6.53
CA THR A 195 16.59 -7.50 -6.55
C THR A 195 16.06 -7.65 -5.13
N TRP A 196 14.84 -7.17 -4.90
CA TRP A 196 14.10 -7.31 -3.65
C TRP A 196 13.16 -8.50 -3.70
N ASP A 197 13.14 -9.32 -2.65
CA ASP A 197 12.13 -10.35 -2.38
C ASP A 197 11.79 -10.31 -0.90
N VAL A 198 10.52 -9.99 -0.57
CA VAL A 198 10.10 -9.78 0.83
C VAL A 198 10.32 -11.01 1.71
N GLN A 199 10.19 -12.24 1.17
CA GLN A 199 10.44 -13.46 1.95
C GLN A 199 11.92 -13.61 2.32
N ARG A 200 12.81 -13.25 1.41
CA ARG A 200 14.26 -13.34 1.62
C ARG A 200 14.79 -12.20 2.49
N ASP A 201 14.28 -10.98 2.25
CA ASP A 201 14.98 -9.76 2.67
C ASP A 201 14.33 -9.06 3.88
N HIS A 202 13.14 -9.53 4.34
CA HIS A 202 12.39 -8.84 5.40
C HIS A 202 13.17 -8.73 6.72
N VAL A 203 13.94 -9.74 7.11
CA VAL A 203 14.72 -9.69 8.37
C VAL A 203 15.81 -8.63 8.31
N ALA A 204 16.55 -8.55 7.19
CA ALA A 204 17.57 -7.53 7.00
C ALA A 204 16.98 -6.11 7.05
N MET A 205 15.84 -5.89 6.37
CA MET A 205 15.12 -4.62 6.39
C MET A 205 14.62 -4.26 7.80
N LEU A 206 14.03 -5.22 8.53
CA LEU A 206 13.57 -5.00 9.90
C LEU A 206 14.75 -4.69 10.85
N LYS A 207 15.91 -5.32 10.65
CA LYS A 207 17.14 -4.99 11.39
C LYS A 207 17.55 -3.52 11.19
N SER A 208 17.46 -3.01 9.97
CA SER A 208 17.73 -1.59 9.69
C SER A 208 16.66 -0.68 10.26
N ALA A 209 15.38 -1.10 10.23
CA ALA A 209 14.29 -0.36 10.85
C ALA A 209 14.45 -0.24 12.38
N VAL A 210 14.92 -1.29 13.05
CA VAL A 210 15.21 -1.25 14.52
C VAL A 210 16.24 -0.20 14.86
N LYS A 211 17.26 0.03 14.02
CA LYS A 211 18.25 1.11 14.23
C LYS A 211 17.59 2.50 14.25
N CYS A 212 16.50 2.66 13.48
CA CYS A 212 15.72 3.91 13.40
C CYS A 212 14.55 3.97 14.40
N LEU A 213 14.37 2.94 15.23
CA LEU A 213 13.30 2.91 16.21
C LEU A 213 13.70 3.67 17.47
N ALA A 214 12.83 4.55 17.97
CA ALA A 214 12.98 5.20 19.27
C ALA A 214 12.73 4.19 20.40
N PRO A 215 13.26 4.40 21.61
CA PRO A 215 12.95 3.57 22.77
C PRO A 215 11.44 3.44 22.99
N GLY A 216 10.93 2.21 23.13
CA GLY A 216 9.49 1.91 23.22
C GLY A 216 8.72 2.16 21.93
N GLY A 217 9.42 2.32 20.81
CA GLY A 217 8.81 2.52 19.49
C GLY A 217 8.15 1.27 18.94
N THR A 218 7.40 1.45 17.89
CA THR A 218 6.59 0.40 17.25
C THR A 218 6.86 0.36 15.75
N ILE A 219 7.05 -0.84 15.20
CA ILE A 219 7.00 -1.08 13.75
C ILE A 219 5.69 -1.77 13.44
N ILE A 220 4.96 -1.28 12.45
CA ILE A 220 3.84 -1.99 11.82
C ILE A 220 4.36 -2.50 10.49
N PHE A 221 4.50 -3.83 10.37
CA PHE A 221 5.00 -4.48 9.17
C PHE A 221 3.87 -5.23 8.48
N SER A 222 3.64 -4.92 7.22
CA SER A 222 2.62 -5.55 6.38
C SER A 222 3.23 -6.07 5.08
N ASN A 223 2.61 -7.05 4.45
CA ASN A 223 2.84 -7.42 3.06
C ASN A 223 1.73 -8.31 2.51
N ASN A 224 1.56 -8.30 1.19
CA ASN A 224 0.53 -9.05 0.46
C ASN A 224 1.07 -10.29 -0.27
N ARG A 225 2.30 -10.74 0.00
CA ARG A 225 2.87 -11.94 -0.62
C ARG A 225 2.11 -13.19 -0.20
N LYS A 226 1.54 -13.89 -1.17
CA LYS A 226 0.89 -15.18 -0.92
C LYS A 226 1.90 -16.19 -0.35
N GLY A 227 1.53 -16.81 0.77
CA GLY A 227 2.36 -17.80 1.44
C GLY A 227 3.54 -17.24 2.23
N PHE A 228 3.62 -15.91 2.44
CA PHE A 228 4.64 -15.29 3.27
C PHE A 228 4.65 -15.88 4.69
N LYS A 229 5.86 -16.15 5.18
CA LYS A 229 6.14 -16.60 6.55
C LYS A 229 7.14 -15.64 7.19
N LEU A 230 6.70 -14.96 8.24
CA LEU A 230 7.59 -14.14 9.06
C LEU A 230 8.59 -15.07 9.77
N ASP A 231 9.89 -14.79 9.67
CA ASP A 231 10.90 -15.46 10.47
C ASP A 231 10.86 -14.92 11.89
N LYS A 232 9.98 -15.51 12.70
CA LYS A 232 9.72 -15.07 14.07
C LYS A 232 10.98 -15.10 14.92
N ASN A 233 11.76 -16.19 14.83
CA ASN A 233 12.97 -16.36 15.63
C ASN A 233 14.01 -15.27 15.31
N ALA A 234 14.23 -14.99 14.02
CA ALA A 234 15.14 -13.94 13.62
C ALA A 234 14.65 -12.54 14.02
N VAL A 235 13.33 -12.28 13.96
CA VAL A 235 12.74 -11.01 14.38
C VAL A 235 12.81 -10.82 15.90
N GLU A 236 12.53 -11.85 16.68
CA GLU A 236 12.68 -11.84 18.15
C GLU A 236 14.13 -11.63 18.58
N ALA A 237 15.09 -12.21 17.83
CA ALA A 237 16.51 -11.97 18.06
C ALA A 237 16.95 -10.52 17.82
N LEU A 238 16.14 -9.68 17.15
CA LEU A 238 16.34 -8.24 17.05
C LEU A 238 15.86 -7.46 18.30
N GLY A 239 15.33 -8.15 19.32
CA GLY A 239 14.77 -7.54 20.52
C GLY A 239 13.32 -7.08 20.35
N LEU A 240 12.58 -7.60 19.37
CA LEU A 240 11.21 -7.22 19.06
C LEU A 240 10.21 -8.26 19.58
N GLN A 241 9.19 -7.81 20.28
CA GLN A 241 7.97 -8.59 20.56
C GLN A 241 7.08 -8.57 19.33
N ILE A 242 6.48 -9.72 18.99
CA ILE A 242 5.68 -9.91 17.78
C ILE A 242 4.20 -10.11 18.17
N GLN A 243 3.34 -9.25 17.64
CA GLN A 243 1.89 -9.43 17.70
C GLN A 243 1.35 -9.52 16.27
N ASP A 244 0.73 -10.64 15.92
CA ASP A 244 0.00 -10.79 14.65
C ASP A 244 -1.34 -10.08 14.76
N ILE A 245 -1.55 -9.06 13.91
CA ILE A 245 -2.79 -8.28 13.83
C ILE A 245 -3.48 -8.44 12.46
N THR A 246 -3.13 -9.48 11.73
CA THR A 246 -3.64 -9.72 10.37
C THR A 246 -5.17 -9.63 10.31
N HIS A 247 -5.87 -10.27 11.26
CA HIS A 247 -7.34 -10.27 11.28
C HIS A 247 -7.94 -8.91 11.62
N ASP A 248 -7.25 -8.09 12.41
CA ASP A 248 -7.69 -6.77 12.83
C ASP A 248 -7.51 -5.71 11.72
N THR A 249 -6.68 -6.03 10.72
CA THR A 249 -6.33 -5.12 9.62
C THR A 249 -7.10 -5.39 8.33
N ILE A 250 -7.87 -6.49 8.26
CA ILE A 250 -8.62 -6.86 7.06
C ILE A 250 -10.08 -6.43 7.20
N PRO A 251 -10.53 -5.45 6.41
CA PRO A 251 -11.92 -5.02 6.42
C PRO A 251 -12.89 -6.13 6.03
N GLU A 252 -14.13 -6.05 6.51
CA GLU A 252 -15.15 -7.10 6.36
C GLU A 252 -15.37 -7.54 4.90
N ASP A 253 -15.41 -6.56 3.98
CA ASP A 253 -15.59 -6.78 2.54
C ASP A 253 -14.38 -7.43 1.85
N PHE A 254 -13.23 -7.50 2.54
CA PHE A 254 -12.00 -8.20 2.07
C PHE A 254 -11.76 -9.54 2.78
N LYS A 255 -12.62 -9.94 3.72
CA LYS A 255 -12.49 -11.23 4.40
C LYS A 255 -12.70 -12.39 3.43
N LYS A 256 -11.72 -13.27 3.37
CA LYS A 256 -11.68 -14.48 2.53
C LYS A 256 -11.05 -15.62 3.34
N ALA A 257 -11.11 -16.84 2.81
CA ALA A 257 -10.45 -18.01 3.41
C ALA A 257 -8.94 -17.84 3.59
N SER A 258 -8.30 -17.04 2.73
CA SER A 258 -6.90 -16.63 2.86
C SER A 258 -6.83 -15.10 2.95
N PRO A 259 -6.12 -14.54 3.93
CA PRO A 259 -6.00 -13.09 4.08
C PRO A 259 -5.35 -12.45 2.84
N ILE A 260 -5.85 -11.27 2.45
CA ILE A 260 -5.34 -10.51 1.30
C ILE A 260 -3.95 -9.95 1.56
N HIS A 261 -3.67 -9.58 2.80
CA HIS A 261 -2.34 -9.23 3.31
C HIS A 261 -2.13 -9.83 4.70
N LYS A 262 -0.92 -9.78 5.20
CA LYS A 262 -0.56 -10.09 6.59
C LYS A 262 0.02 -8.87 7.25
N CYS A 263 -0.24 -8.68 8.55
CA CYS A 263 0.21 -7.53 9.29
C CYS A 263 0.62 -7.87 10.72
N TRP A 264 1.72 -7.30 11.18
CA TRP A 264 2.24 -7.47 12.53
C TRP A 264 2.60 -6.14 13.17
N ILE A 265 2.38 -6.06 14.47
CA ILE A 265 3.01 -5.06 15.34
C ILE A 265 4.27 -5.70 15.91
N LEU A 266 5.40 -5.01 15.73
CA LEU A 266 6.71 -5.37 16.26
C LEU A 266 7.14 -4.26 17.22
N GLN A 267 7.38 -4.59 18.49
CA GLN A 267 7.61 -3.58 19.55
C GLN A 267 8.91 -3.88 20.30
N SER A 268 9.75 -2.84 20.50
CA SER A 268 10.99 -2.92 21.28
C SER A 268 10.75 -2.73 22.77
#